data_83c94c07ab3e6ab3383b1413c57d3e5d
#
_entry.id   83c94c07ab3e6ab3383b1413c57d3e5d
#
_cell.length_a   1.000
_cell.length_b   1.000
_cell.length_c   1.000
_cell.angle_alpha   90.00
_cell.angle_beta   90.00
_cell.angle_gamma   90.00
#
_symmetry.space_group_name_H-M   'P 1'
#
loop_
_entity.id
_entity.type
_entity.pdbx_description
1 polymer ?
#
loop_
_entity_poly.entity_id
_entity_poly.type
_entity_poly.pdbx_seq_one_letter_code
_entity_poly.pdbx_strand_id
1 'polypeptide(L)'
;MALSDIEIVQAATLKPVLQMAQERLGIPPHAREPYGHYKAKIDLAWLQKQTGPNGKLVLVTAISPTPAGEGKTTTTVGLGDALNRIGKR
;
A
#
# COMPACT_ATOMS: atom_id res chain seq x y z
N MET A 1 22.24 -14.97 9.12
CA MET A 1 21.30 -14.90 10.27
C MET A 1 20.15 -13.98 9.94
N ALA A 2 18.93 -14.44 10.14
CA ALA A 2 17.77 -13.62 9.86
C ALA A 2 17.63 -12.49 10.92
N LEU A 3 17.26 -11.30 10.47
CA LEU A 3 16.96 -10.18 11.36
C LEU A 3 15.61 -10.39 12.06
N SER A 4 15.50 -9.89 13.29
CA SER A 4 14.21 -9.83 13.97
C SER A 4 13.29 -8.80 13.31
N ASP A 5 11.99 -8.88 13.55
CA ASP A 5 11.02 -7.92 13.01
C ASP A 5 11.37 -6.49 13.43
N ILE A 6 11.79 -6.29 14.69
CA ILE A 6 12.18 -4.98 15.22
C ILE A 6 13.42 -4.45 14.47
N GLU A 7 14.42 -5.29 14.25
CA GLU A 7 15.63 -4.90 13.52
C GLU A 7 15.33 -4.51 12.07
N ILE A 8 14.44 -5.24 11.42
CA ILE A 8 14.00 -4.91 10.05
C ILE A 8 13.31 -3.55 10.02
N VAL A 9 12.40 -3.30 10.94
CA VAL A 9 11.68 -2.01 11.04
C VAL A 9 12.64 -0.86 11.30
N GLN A 10 13.58 -1.04 12.24
CA GLN A 10 14.54 0.01 12.58
C GLN A 10 15.54 0.31 11.46
N ALA A 11 15.88 -0.67 10.65
CA ALA A 11 16.76 -0.49 9.51
C ALA A 11 16.07 0.09 8.27
N ALA A 12 14.73 0.05 8.21
CA ALA A 12 13.99 0.55 7.07
C ALA A 12 13.99 2.08 7.02
N THR A 13 14.14 2.63 5.82
CA THR A 13 13.97 4.06 5.57
C THR A 13 12.60 4.29 4.97
N LEU A 14 11.72 4.95 5.72
CA LEU A 14 10.37 5.24 5.27
C LEU A 14 10.35 6.49 4.40
N LYS A 15 9.69 6.39 3.26
CA LYS A 15 9.46 7.51 2.36
C LYS A 15 8.18 8.23 2.78
N PRO A 16 8.15 9.58 2.79
CA PRO A 16 6.90 10.30 3.07
C PRO A 16 5.79 9.89 2.12
N VAL A 17 4.61 9.60 2.66
CA VAL A 17 3.50 9.05 1.87
C VAL A 17 2.99 10.03 0.82
N LEU A 18 3.03 11.33 1.09
CA LEU A 18 2.59 12.34 0.13
C LEU A 18 3.49 12.38 -1.10
N GLN A 19 4.81 12.23 -0.89
CA GLN A 19 5.76 12.14 -1.97
C GLN A 19 5.53 10.90 -2.83
N MET A 20 5.32 9.76 -2.20
CA MET A 20 5.02 8.50 -2.90
C MET A 20 3.71 8.61 -3.69
N ALA A 21 2.67 9.21 -3.12
CA ALA A 21 1.39 9.40 -3.78
C ALA A 21 1.53 10.24 -5.05
N GLN A 22 2.36 11.30 -5.00
CA GLN A 22 2.63 12.13 -6.17
C GLN A 22 3.42 11.37 -7.23
N GLU A 23 4.50 10.72 -6.84
CA GLU A 23 5.43 10.07 -7.78
C GLU A 23 4.87 8.82 -8.42
N ARG A 24 4.16 8.00 -7.64
CA ARG A 24 3.68 6.68 -8.09
C ARG A 24 2.27 6.71 -8.63
N LEU A 25 1.41 7.56 -8.09
CA LEU A 25 -0.02 7.57 -8.39
C LEU A 25 -0.49 8.87 -9.02
N GLY A 26 0.36 9.91 -9.06
CA GLY A 26 -0.01 11.20 -9.63
C GLY A 26 -1.12 11.91 -8.87
N ILE A 27 -1.30 11.61 -7.58
CA ILE A 27 -2.34 12.25 -6.77
C ILE A 27 -1.88 13.65 -6.40
N PRO A 28 -2.62 14.71 -6.81
CA PRO A 28 -2.19 16.09 -6.56
C PRO A 28 -2.36 16.51 -5.10
N PRO A 29 -1.67 17.58 -4.66
CA PRO A 29 -1.73 18.01 -3.25
C PRO A 29 -3.13 18.27 -2.72
N HIS A 30 -4.03 18.84 -3.53
CA HIS A 30 -5.39 19.17 -3.09
C HIS A 30 -6.28 17.92 -2.89
N ALA A 31 -5.86 16.77 -3.38
CA ALA A 31 -6.60 15.51 -3.24
C ALA A 31 -6.05 14.62 -2.12
N ARG A 32 -5.11 15.11 -1.33
CA ARG A 32 -4.44 14.35 -0.25
C ARG A 32 -4.68 15.02 1.10
N GLU A 33 -5.06 14.22 2.09
CA GLU A 33 -5.18 14.66 3.48
C GLU A 33 -4.13 13.93 4.32
N PRO A 34 -3.05 14.62 4.77
CA PRO A 34 -2.01 13.96 5.54
C PRO A 34 -2.43 13.71 6.99
N TYR A 35 -2.02 12.56 7.50
CA TYR A 35 -2.09 12.21 8.92
C TYR A 35 -0.66 11.90 9.39
N GLY A 36 0.14 12.95 9.64
CA GLY A 36 1.58 12.83 9.83
C GLY A 36 2.30 12.60 8.50
N HIS A 37 3.48 11.99 8.58
CA HIS A 37 4.35 11.85 7.39
C HIS A 37 4.10 10.57 6.59
N TYR A 38 3.51 9.55 7.21
CA TYR A 38 3.47 8.20 6.64
C TYR A 38 2.05 7.65 6.43
N LYS A 39 1.03 8.47 6.67
CA LYS A 39 -0.37 8.14 6.40
C LYS A 39 -1.04 9.27 5.69
N ALA A 40 -1.97 8.96 4.81
CA ALA A 40 -2.80 9.96 4.14
C ALA A 40 -4.13 9.35 3.72
N LYS A 41 -5.14 10.21 3.59
CA LYS A 41 -6.40 9.88 2.94
C LYS A 41 -6.45 10.52 1.57
N ILE A 42 -7.23 9.94 0.68
CA ILE A 42 -7.48 10.48 -0.65
C ILE A 42 -8.88 11.10 -0.66
N ASP A 43 -8.99 12.30 -1.24
CA ASP A 43 -10.28 12.97 -1.38
C ASP A 43 -11.19 12.18 -2.32
N LEU A 44 -12.35 11.78 -1.82
CA LEU A 44 -13.30 10.97 -2.59
C LEU A 44 -13.90 11.74 -3.77
N ALA A 45 -14.12 13.04 -3.63
CA ALA A 45 -14.64 13.86 -4.73
C ALA A 45 -13.66 13.91 -5.89
N TRP A 46 -12.36 14.01 -5.60
CA TRP A 46 -11.32 13.93 -6.61
C TRP A 46 -11.29 12.55 -7.27
N LEU A 47 -11.36 11.50 -6.45
CA LEU A 47 -11.32 10.11 -6.95
C LEU A 47 -12.48 9.81 -7.89
N GLN A 48 -13.69 10.28 -7.57
CA GLN A 48 -14.89 10.09 -8.40
C GLN A 48 -14.79 10.77 -9.76
N LYS A 49 -13.97 11.80 -9.88
CA LYS A 49 -13.75 12.51 -11.15
C LYS A 49 -12.73 11.82 -12.06
N GLN A 50 -12.05 10.80 -11.56
CA GLN A 50 -11.06 10.10 -12.36
C GLN A 50 -11.74 9.26 -13.45
N THR A 51 -11.16 9.28 -14.64
CA THR A 51 -11.62 8.53 -15.80
C THR A 51 -10.51 7.61 -16.28
N GLY A 52 -10.89 6.63 -17.07
CA GLY A 52 -9.95 5.64 -17.58
C GLY A 52 -10.32 4.22 -17.14
N PRO A 53 -9.61 3.22 -17.65
CA PRO A 53 -9.88 1.83 -17.28
C PRO A 53 -9.49 1.57 -15.83
N ASN A 54 -10.32 0.78 -15.15
CA ASN A 54 -10.00 0.30 -13.81
C ASN A 54 -8.87 -0.72 -13.87
N GLY A 55 -8.03 -0.73 -12.82
CA GLY A 55 -7.06 -1.79 -12.64
C GLY A 55 -7.72 -3.13 -12.32
N LYS A 56 -6.89 -4.13 -12.15
CA LYS A 56 -7.35 -5.46 -11.74
C LYS A 56 -7.55 -5.49 -10.22
N LEU A 57 -8.68 -5.98 -9.78
CA LEU A 57 -8.95 -6.18 -8.37
C LEU A 57 -8.63 -7.61 -7.98
N VAL A 58 -7.76 -7.77 -6.99
CA VAL A 58 -7.38 -9.08 -6.46
C VAL A 58 -7.79 -9.14 -4.99
N LEU A 59 -8.65 -10.09 -4.66
CA LEU A 59 -9.10 -10.32 -3.29
C LEU A 59 -8.20 -11.36 -2.63
N VAL A 60 -7.61 -11.00 -1.48
CA VAL A 60 -6.88 -11.93 -0.63
C VAL A 60 -7.70 -12.17 0.64
N THR A 61 -8.15 -13.39 0.82
CA THR A 61 -9.02 -13.74 1.93
C THR A 61 -8.69 -15.15 2.44
N ALA A 62 -9.39 -15.57 3.49
CA ALA A 62 -9.26 -16.91 4.05
C ALA A 62 -10.64 -17.58 4.16
N ILE A 63 -10.64 -18.92 4.20
CA ILE A 63 -11.87 -19.69 4.31
C ILE A 63 -12.56 -19.43 5.65
N SER A 64 -11.77 -19.39 6.74
CA SER A 64 -12.27 -19.13 8.08
C SER A 64 -11.19 -18.47 8.94
N PRO A 65 -11.58 -17.64 9.94
CA PRO A 65 -10.61 -17.05 10.85
C PRO A 65 -10.00 -18.08 11.79
N THR A 66 -8.73 -17.89 12.18
CA THR A 66 -8.05 -18.67 13.21
C THR A 66 -7.39 -17.73 14.22
N PRO A 67 -7.15 -18.17 15.48
CA PRO A 67 -6.46 -17.32 16.47
C PRO A 67 -5.05 -16.91 16.05
N ALA A 68 -4.35 -17.76 15.30
CA ALA A 68 -2.99 -17.48 14.83
C ALA A 68 -2.95 -16.64 13.55
N GLY A 69 -4.10 -16.42 12.91
CA GLY A 69 -4.18 -15.80 11.60
C GLY A 69 -3.88 -16.79 10.46
N GLU A 70 -4.22 -16.41 9.23
CA GLU A 70 -4.08 -17.26 8.04
C GLU A 70 -3.03 -16.73 7.05
N GLY A 71 -2.36 -15.63 7.38
CA GLY A 71 -1.36 -15.03 6.52
C GLY A 71 -1.90 -14.12 5.41
N LYS A 72 -3.13 -13.62 5.54
CA LYS A 72 -3.73 -12.70 4.56
C LYS A 72 -2.88 -11.46 4.32
N THR A 73 -2.47 -10.81 5.39
CA THR A 73 -1.65 -9.59 5.33
C THR A 73 -0.29 -9.89 4.71
N THR A 74 0.38 -10.94 5.16
CA THR A 74 1.69 -11.34 4.63
C THR A 74 1.60 -11.65 3.13
N THR A 75 0.58 -12.38 2.71
CA THR A 75 0.36 -12.69 1.30
C THR A 75 0.08 -11.44 0.48
N THR A 76 -0.72 -10.51 1.00
CA THR A 76 -1.04 -9.25 0.31
C THR A 76 0.20 -8.39 0.11
N VAL A 77 1.03 -8.24 1.15
CA VAL A 77 2.29 -7.49 1.06
C VAL A 77 3.25 -8.16 0.08
N GLY A 78 3.40 -9.47 0.16
CA GLY A 78 4.25 -10.22 -0.76
C GLY A 78 3.79 -10.13 -2.22
N LEU A 79 2.48 -10.14 -2.46
CA LEU A 79 1.92 -9.95 -3.79
C LEU A 79 2.21 -8.55 -4.33
N GLY A 80 2.07 -7.52 -3.49
CA GLY A 80 2.41 -6.13 -3.87
C GLY A 80 3.87 -6.00 -4.25
N ASP A 81 4.78 -6.54 -3.46
CA ASP A 81 6.21 -6.55 -3.75
C ASP A 81 6.54 -7.29 -5.05
N ALA A 82 5.91 -8.44 -5.26
CA ALA A 82 6.12 -9.25 -6.48
C ALA A 82 5.64 -8.50 -7.73
N LEU A 83 4.50 -7.84 -7.65
CA LEU A 83 3.96 -7.05 -8.76
C LEU A 83 4.87 -5.86 -9.10
N ASN A 84 5.40 -5.17 -8.09
CA ASN A 84 6.37 -4.12 -8.30
C ASN A 84 7.64 -4.65 -8.99
N ARG A 85 8.12 -5.82 -8.57
CA ARG A 85 9.32 -6.42 -9.11
C ARG A 85 9.20 -6.75 -10.61
N ILE A 86 8.01 -7.13 -11.07
CA ILE A 86 7.76 -7.40 -12.49
C ILE A 86 7.24 -6.19 -13.25
N GLY A 87 7.28 -5.01 -12.65
CA GLY A 87 6.95 -3.74 -13.31
C GLY A 87 5.47 -3.41 -13.37
N LYS A 88 4.63 -4.06 -12.59
CA LYS A 88 3.20 -3.74 -12.49
C LYS A 88 2.96 -2.64 -11.43
N ARG A 89 1.85 -1.94 -11.59
CA ARG A 89 1.40 -0.91 -10.66
C ARG A 89 0.12 -1.31 -9.97
#